data_363c26aaf5abf0a2f1f5ef554c3565b9
#
_entry.id   363c26aaf5abf0a2f1f5ef554c3565b9
#
_cell.length_a   1.000
_cell.length_b   1.000
_cell.length_c   1.000
_cell.angle_alpha   90.00
_cell.angle_beta   90.00
_cell.angle_gamma   90.00
#
_symmetry.space_group_name_H-M   'P 1'
#
loop_
_entity.id
_entity.type
_entity.pdbx_description
1 polymer ?
#
loop_
_entity_poly.entity_id
_entity_poly.type
_entity_poly.pdbx_seq_one_letter_code
_entity_poly.pdbx_strand_id
1 'polypeptide(L)'
;KRQEVTGATVLVCGGGHDRWRRNRRLRAFTSPASSDPRVVLSTMQTAVTEEFRRALNAGDHLMLVVDEVHQIGSPTCRQFLEVDCGPRLGLSATPERYGDGEGTSAILEYFAQILQPEVSLSDAIRAGRLVPYRYEPIHVDLVDSELEEWDELSQQIARIFAQRHAASPEGARDDAQLSLLLIKRARIAKLAIGKAALALEVLSKQAGPTDRWLVYCEDSNQLASVRASLASLPLNILEYHTGMTGAAAET
;
A
#
# COMPACT_ATOMS: atom_id res chain seq x y z
N LYS A 1 13.50 10.48 -21.80
CA LYS A 1 13.49 9.31 -22.71
C LYS A 1 12.04 8.83 -22.81
N ARG A 2 11.47 8.76 -24.03
CA ARG A 2 10.20 8.04 -24.28
C ARG A 2 10.51 6.56 -24.08
N GLN A 3 9.91 5.94 -23.09
CA GLN A 3 9.94 4.48 -22.98
C GLN A 3 8.89 3.95 -23.96
N GLU A 4 9.34 3.40 -25.06
CA GLU A 4 8.50 2.64 -25.97
C GLU A 4 8.32 1.25 -25.35
N VAL A 5 7.18 1.05 -24.74
CA VAL A 5 6.75 -0.31 -24.36
C VAL A 5 5.88 -0.79 -25.53
N THR A 6 6.35 -1.78 -26.25
CA THR A 6 5.59 -2.46 -27.35
C THR A 6 5.02 -1.52 -28.43
N GLY A 7 5.76 -0.46 -28.80
CA GLY A 7 5.30 0.52 -29.82
C GLY A 7 4.27 1.54 -29.34
N ALA A 8 3.91 1.54 -28.06
CA ALA A 8 2.98 2.50 -27.49
C ALA A 8 3.69 3.76 -26.98
N THR A 9 3.05 4.91 -27.18
CA THR A 9 3.51 6.18 -26.56
C THR A 9 3.05 6.25 -25.11
N VAL A 10 3.96 6.56 -24.18
CA VAL A 10 3.65 6.62 -22.74
C VAL A 10 3.63 8.05 -22.23
N LEU A 11 2.59 8.41 -21.47
CA LEU A 11 2.48 9.65 -20.70
C LEU A 11 2.49 9.33 -19.21
N VAL A 12 3.52 9.81 -18.49
CA VAL A 12 3.65 9.65 -17.04
C VAL A 12 3.03 10.85 -16.33
N CYS A 13 2.20 10.58 -15.31
CA CYS A 13 1.46 11.55 -14.51
C CYS A 13 1.70 11.31 -13.03
N GLY A 14 2.18 12.32 -12.29
CA GLY A 14 2.54 12.18 -10.87
C GLY A 14 3.97 11.74 -10.63
N GLY A 15 4.37 11.60 -9.36
CA GLY A 15 5.76 11.27 -9.01
C GLY A 15 6.78 12.29 -9.54
N GLY A 16 6.44 13.60 -9.51
CA GLY A 16 7.28 14.66 -10.07
C GLY A 16 7.08 14.93 -11.56
N HIS A 17 6.24 14.16 -12.25
CA HIS A 17 5.94 14.34 -13.66
C HIS A 17 4.67 15.17 -13.86
N ASP A 18 4.81 16.52 -13.96
CA ASP A 18 3.67 17.46 -14.06
C ASP A 18 3.36 17.93 -15.47
N ARG A 19 4.05 17.43 -16.48
CA ARG A 19 3.86 17.85 -17.89
C ARG A 19 2.44 17.56 -18.42
N TRP A 20 1.72 16.63 -17.82
CA TRP A 20 0.36 16.28 -18.20
C TRP A 20 -0.65 17.43 -17.97
N ARG A 21 -0.38 18.32 -16.99
CA ARG A 21 -1.20 19.49 -16.67
C ARG A 21 -1.16 20.57 -17.75
N ARG A 22 -0.07 20.65 -18.50
CA ARG A 22 0.16 21.73 -19.47
C ARG A 22 -0.59 21.49 -20.77
N ASN A 23 -1.16 22.57 -21.35
CA ASN A 23 -1.75 22.58 -22.70
C ASN A 23 -2.80 21.49 -22.94
N ARG A 24 -3.58 21.14 -21.90
CA ARG A 24 -4.59 20.06 -21.99
C ARG A 24 -4.01 18.74 -22.50
N ARG A 25 -2.73 18.47 -22.17
CA ARG A 25 -1.98 17.35 -22.74
C ARG A 25 -2.62 16.00 -22.40
N LEU A 26 -3.07 15.80 -21.16
CA LEU A 26 -3.75 14.57 -20.76
C LEU A 26 -5.03 14.37 -21.57
N ARG A 27 -5.84 15.41 -21.72
CA ARG A 27 -7.08 15.36 -22.50
C ARG A 27 -6.85 15.01 -23.97
N ALA A 28 -5.85 15.63 -24.59
CA ALA A 28 -5.47 15.32 -25.96
C ALA A 28 -4.91 13.90 -26.09
N PHE A 29 -4.13 13.45 -25.09
CA PHE A 29 -3.52 12.13 -25.07
C PHE A 29 -4.54 11.01 -24.89
N THR A 30 -5.64 11.25 -24.16
CA THR A 30 -6.74 10.30 -23.94
C THR A 30 -7.89 10.49 -24.93
N SER A 31 -7.73 11.30 -25.98
CA SER A 31 -8.74 11.48 -27.03
C SER A 31 -8.89 10.24 -27.89
N PRO A 32 -10.11 9.83 -28.29
CA PRO A 32 -10.35 8.71 -29.21
C PRO A 32 -9.93 9.01 -30.66
N ALA A 33 -9.56 10.27 -30.98
CA ALA A 33 -9.25 10.68 -32.34
C ALA A 33 -7.94 10.11 -32.92
N SER A 34 -7.11 9.46 -32.11
CA SER A 34 -5.84 8.85 -32.56
C SER A 34 -5.93 7.33 -32.50
N SER A 35 -5.50 6.67 -33.56
CA SER A 35 -5.38 5.22 -33.67
C SER A 35 -4.09 4.66 -33.05
N ASP A 36 -3.13 5.52 -32.69
CA ASP A 36 -1.85 5.09 -32.16
C ASP A 36 -2.02 4.53 -30.72
N PRO A 37 -1.39 3.42 -30.38
CA PRO A 37 -1.41 2.88 -29.02
C PRO A 37 -0.82 3.88 -28.02
N ARG A 38 -1.56 4.20 -26.96
CA ARG A 38 -1.16 5.17 -25.94
C ARG A 38 -1.43 4.63 -24.54
N VAL A 39 -0.50 4.86 -23.62
CA VAL A 39 -0.60 4.44 -22.23
C VAL A 39 -0.39 5.65 -21.33
N VAL A 40 -1.34 5.91 -20.44
CA VAL A 40 -1.18 6.85 -19.33
C VAL A 40 -0.77 6.04 -18.09
N LEU A 41 0.38 6.36 -17.52
CA LEU A 41 0.80 5.83 -16.21
C LEU A 41 0.61 6.90 -15.15
N SER A 42 -0.15 6.62 -14.12
CA SER A 42 -0.39 7.55 -13.02
C SER A 42 -0.17 6.88 -11.68
N THR A 43 0.35 7.63 -10.71
CA THR A 43 0.28 7.20 -9.31
C THR A 43 -1.16 7.31 -8.82
N MET A 44 -1.56 6.46 -7.86
CA MET A 44 -2.89 6.50 -7.25
C MET A 44 -3.20 7.90 -6.70
N GLN A 45 -2.24 8.51 -5.97
CA GLN A 45 -2.39 9.84 -5.39
C GLN A 45 -2.71 10.93 -6.44
N THR A 46 -2.17 10.79 -7.66
CA THR A 46 -2.46 11.73 -8.76
C THR A 46 -3.79 11.42 -9.41
N ALA A 47 -4.06 10.13 -9.67
CA ALA A 47 -5.27 9.69 -10.36
C ALA A 47 -6.56 10.06 -9.62
N VAL A 48 -6.56 10.02 -8.30
CA VAL A 48 -7.74 10.34 -7.47
C VAL A 48 -8.02 11.85 -7.37
N THR A 49 -7.09 12.72 -7.81
CA THR A 49 -7.33 14.16 -7.78
C THR A 49 -8.42 14.58 -8.77
N GLU A 50 -9.22 15.54 -8.38
CA GLU A 50 -10.27 16.11 -9.23
C GLU A 50 -9.67 16.70 -10.52
N GLU A 51 -8.50 17.34 -10.42
CA GLU A 51 -7.76 17.89 -11.56
C GLU A 51 -7.45 16.82 -12.61
N PHE A 52 -6.94 15.66 -12.17
CA PHE A 52 -6.62 14.56 -13.07
C PHE A 52 -7.89 13.97 -13.73
N ARG A 53 -8.92 13.68 -12.93
CA ARG A 53 -10.19 13.13 -13.41
C ARG A 53 -10.85 14.04 -14.45
N ARG A 54 -10.90 15.35 -14.20
CA ARG A 54 -11.44 16.35 -15.15
C ARG A 54 -10.59 16.53 -16.41
N ALA A 55 -9.29 16.26 -16.32
CA ALA A 55 -8.38 16.37 -17.44
C ALA A 55 -8.41 15.14 -18.38
N LEU A 56 -9.01 14.03 -17.97
CA LEU A 56 -9.24 12.87 -18.82
C LEU A 56 -10.29 13.17 -19.88
N ASN A 57 -10.12 12.60 -21.06
CA ASN A 57 -11.22 12.42 -22.00
C ASN A 57 -11.80 11.03 -21.78
N ALA A 58 -12.63 10.91 -20.72
CA ALA A 58 -13.20 9.66 -20.26
C ALA A 58 -14.20 9.09 -21.28
N GLY A 59 -14.46 7.78 -21.23
CA GLY A 59 -15.42 7.08 -22.08
C GLY A 59 -14.96 5.67 -22.46
N ASP A 60 -15.80 4.95 -23.19
CA ASP A 60 -15.65 3.53 -23.55
C ASP A 60 -14.37 3.17 -24.29
N HIS A 61 -13.71 4.15 -24.91
CA HIS A 61 -12.45 3.96 -25.62
C HIS A 61 -11.23 3.82 -24.70
N LEU A 62 -11.37 4.11 -23.39
CA LEU A 62 -10.32 3.94 -22.42
C LEU A 62 -10.42 2.57 -21.75
N MET A 63 -9.31 1.86 -21.71
CA MET A 63 -9.14 0.72 -20.80
C MET A 63 -8.47 1.19 -19.53
N LEU A 64 -9.08 0.86 -18.39
CA LEU A 64 -8.51 1.13 -17.07
C LEU A 64 -7.84 -0.14 -16.52
N VAL A 65 -6.59 -0.01 -16.09
CA VAL A 65 -5.89 -1.04 -15.32
C VAL A 65 -5.45 -0.43 -13.99
N VAL A 66 -5.85 -1.05 -12.88
CA VAL A 66 -5.49 -0.60 -11.53
C VAL A 66 -4.73 -1.70 -10.82
N ASP A 67 -3.47 -1.43 -10.51
CA ASP A 67 -2.66 -2.29 -9.63
C ASP A 67 -2.96 -1.95 -8.17
N GLU A 68 -2.86 -2.96 -7.29
CA GLU A 68 -3.27 -2.85 -5.88
C GLU A 68 -4.70 -2.28 -5.74
N VAL A 69 -5.64 -2.84 -6.50
CA VAL A 69 -7.00 -2.31 -6.63
C VAL A 69 -7.73 -2.16 -5.29
N HIS A 70 -7.33 -2.91 -4.26
CA HIS A 70 -7.89 -2.76 -2.91
C HIS A 70 -7.71 -1.32 -2.35
N GLN A 71 -6.70 -0.57 -2.80
CA GLN A 71 -6.48 0.81 -2.34
C GLN A 71 -7.56 1.78 -2.85
N ILE A 72 -8.10 1.55 -4.06
CA ILE A 72 -9.07 2.47 -4.67
C ILE A 72 -10.43 2.47 -3.94
N GLY A 73 -10.76 1.41 -3.20
CA GLY A 73 -11.97 1.34 -2.37
C GLY A 73 -11.94 2.22 -1.11
N SER A 74 -10.78 2.82 -0.76
CA SER A 74 -10.69 3.70 0.40
C SER A 74 -11.55 4.96 0.24
N PRO A 75 -12.08 5.56 1.33
CA PRO A 75 -12.91 6.76 1.26
C PRO A 75 -12.29 7.90 0.46
N THR A 76 -10.97 8.06 0.53
CA THR A 76 -10.22 9.10 -0.20
C THR A 76 -10.04 8.80 -1.68
N CYS A 77 -10.01 7.52 -2.08
CA CYS A 77 -9.76 7.11 -3.45
C CYS A 77 -11.03 6.71 -4.21
N ARG A 78 -12.11 6.41 -3.50
CA ARG A 78 -13.36 5.87 -4.06
C ARG A 78 -13.99 6.77 -5.15
N GLN A 79 -13.76 8.07 -5.10
CA GLN A 79 -14.21 9.00 -6.13
C GLN A 79 -13.64 8.70 -7.53
N PHE A 80 -12.54 7.95 -7.63
CA PHE A 80 -12.02 7.53 -8.92
C PHE A 80 -12.91 6.49 -9.61
N LEU A 81 -13.72 5.74 -8.85
CA LEU A 81 -14.69 4.77 -9.37
C LEU A 81 -15.85 5.45 -10.13
N GLU A 82 -15.95 6.78 -10.11
CA GLU A 82 -16.90 7.56 -10.91
C GLU A 82 -16.38 7.82 -12.34
N VAL A 83 -15.12 7.51 -12.63
CA VAL A 83 -14.54 7.73 -13.97
C VAL A 83 -15.13 6.74 -14.95
N ASP A 84 -15.76 7.28 -15.99
CA ASP A 84 -16.30 6.49 -17.08
C ASP A 84 -15.18 5.92 -17.95
N CYS A 85 -15.15 4.60 -18.11
CA CYS A 85 -14.22 3.88 -18.97
C CYS A 85 -14.85 2.57 -19.44
N GLY A 86 -14.40 2.09 -20.58
CA GLY A 86 -14.82 0.82 -21.16
C GLY A 86 -14.26 -0.37 -20.39
N PRO A 87 -13.31 -1.14 -20.93
CA PRO A 87 -12.75 -2.29 -20.21
C PRO A 87 -12.04 -1.89 -18.93
N ARG A 88 -12.24 -2.66 -17.85
CA ARG A 88 -11.68 -2.40 -16.53
C ARG A 88 -11.00 -3.65 -16.00
N LEU A 89 -9.78 -3.52 -15.51
CA LEU A 89 -9.01 -4.60 -14.91
C LEU A 89 -8.41 -4.14 -13.59
N GLY A 90 -8.84 -4.76 -12.50
CA GLY A 90 -8.25 -4.60 -11.18
C GLY A 90 -7.29 -5.76 -10.88
N LEU A 91 -6.11 -5.45 -10.41
CA LEU A 91 -5.09 -6.42 -9.98
C LEU A 91 -4.87 -6.27 -8.48
N SER A 92 -4.91 -7.36 -7.73
CA SER A 92 -4.58 -7.40 -6.30
C SER A 92 -4.33 -8.83 -5.86
N ALA A 93 -3.41 -9.02 -4.92
CA ALA A 93 -3.28 -10.29 -4.19
C ALA A 93 -4.43 -10.49 -3.19
N THR A 94 -5.02 -9.40 -2.70
CA THR A 94 -6.09 -9.37 -1.71
C THR A 94 -7.13 -8.32 -2.12
N PRO A 95 -8.09 -8.65 -3.00
CA PRO A 95 -9.07 -7.66 -3.48
C PRO A 95 -10.02 -7.20 -2.37
N GLU A 96 -10.24 -8.02 -1.36
CA GLU A 96 -11.05 -7.67 -0.20
C GLU A 96 -10.28 -6.76 0.77
N ARG A 97 -10.97 -5.76 1.28
CA ARG A 97 -10.44 -4.81 2.26
C ARG A 97 -10.81 -5.25 3.67
N TYR A 98 -9.81 -5.51 4.49
CA TYR A 98 -10.05 -5.89 5.88
C TYR A 98 -10.77 -4.78 6.66
N GLY A 99 -11.93 -5.12 7.24
CA GLY A 99 -12.73 -4.19 8.04
C GLY A 99 -13.44 -3.07 7.24
N ASP A 100 -13.42 -3.13 5.90
CA ASP A 100 -14.07 -2.15 5.02
C ASP A 100 -14.92 -2.87 3.94
N GLY A 101 -16.08 -3.35 4.36
CA GLY A 101 -17.02 -4.04 3.47
C GLY A 101 -17.58 -3.12 2.37
N GLU A 102 -17.81 -1.84 2.68
CA GLU A 102 -18.24 -0.85 1.68
C GLU A 102 -17.21 -0.64 0.58
N GLY A 103 -15.94 -0.48 0.96
CA GLY A 103 -14.85 -0.32 -0.01
C GLY A 103 -14.68 -1.55 -0.89
N THR A 104 -14.82 -2.74 -0.32
CA THR A 104 -14.81 -4.01 -1.05
C THR A 104 -15.97 -4.08 -2.04
N SER A 105 -17.19 -3.76 -1.59
CA SER A 105 -18.40 -3.76 -2.46
C SER A 105 -18.26 -2.78 -3.61
N ALA A 106 -17.76 -1.57 -3.35
CA ALA A 106 -17.56 -0.55 -4.39
C ALA A 106 -16.55 -1.00 -5.46
N ILE A 107 -15.48 -1.69 -5.08
CA ILE A 107 -14.51 -2.27 -6.02
C ILE A 107 -15.19 -3.34 -6.88
N LEU A 108 -15.90 -4.30 -6.27
CA LEU A 108 -16.54 -5.39 -6.99
C LEU A 108 -17.67 -4.89 -7.90
N GLU A 109 -18.42 -3.87 -7.50
CA GLU A 109 -19.44 -3.24 -8.33
C GLU A 109 -18.83 -2.57 -9.56
N TYR A 110 -17.71 -1.88 -9.40
CA TYR A 110 -17.05 -1.15 -10.49
C TYR A 110 -16.28 -2.05 -11.45
N PHE A 111 -15.55 -3.05 -10.97
CA PHE A 111 -14.75 -3.99 -11.76
C PHE A 111 -15.51 -5.27 -12.12
N ALA A 112 -16.72 -5.43 -11.66
CA ALA A 112 -17.57 -6.63 -11.78
C ALA A 112 -17.01 -7.83 -10.98
N GLN A 113 -16.86 -8.99 -11.60
CA GLN A 113 -16.53 -10.23 -10.91
C GLN A 113 -15.01 -10.48 -10.90
N ILE A 114 -14.57 -11.27 -9.92
CA ILE A 114 -13.21 -11.83 -9.91
C ILE A 114 -13.09 -12.85 -11.04
N LEU A 115 -12.10 -12.66 -11.90
CA LEU A 115 -11.83 -13.55 -13.03
C LEU A 115 -11.34 -14.92 -12.55
N GLN A 116 -11.86 -15.97 -13.19
CA GLN A 116 -11.46 -17.35 -12.92
C GLN A 116 -10.60 -17.92 -14.05
N PRO A 117 -9.62 -18.81 -13.78
CA PRO A 117 -9.20 -19.22 -12.43
C PRO A 117 -8.40 -18.16 -11.70
N GLU A 118 -8.56 -18.06 -10.39
CA GLU A 118 -7.67 -17.26 -9.56
C GLU A 118 -6.26 -17.85 -9.57
N VAL A 119 -5.25 -16.99 -9.65
CA VAL A 119 -3.84 -17.41 -9.59
C VAL A 119 -3.38 -17.36 -8.14
N SER A 120 -3.31 -18.51 -7.51
CA SER A 120 -2.81 -18.60 -6.14
C SER A 120 -1.27 -18.42 -6.08
N LEU A 121 -0.77 -18.12 -4.88
CA LEU A 121 0.66 -18.07 -4.61
C LEU A 121 1.35 -19.40 -4.95
N SER A 122 0.68 -20.51 -4.64
CA SER A 122 1.17 -21.87 -4.97
C SER A 122 1.25 -22.10 -6.48
N ASP A 123 0.30 -21.58 -7.25
CA ASP A 123 0.33 -21.68 -8.72
C ASP A 123 1.47 -20.87 -9.32
N ALA A 124 1.70 -19.66 -8.79
CA ALA A 124 2.80 -18.81 -9.23
C ALA A 124 4.19 -19.43 -8.92
N ILE A 125 4.34 -20.06 -7.76
CA ILE A 125 5.55 -20.82 -7.39
C ILE A 125 5.73 -22.03 -8.31
N ARG A 126 4.67 -22.81 -8.51
CA ARG A 126 4.69 -23.98 -9.40
C ARG A 126 5.02 -23.63 -10.84
N ALA A 127 4.54 -22.48 -11.30
CA ALA A 127 4.85 -21.94 -12.63
C ALA A 127 6.25 -21.30 -12.74
N GLY A 128 7.06 -21.31 -11.67
CA GLY A 128 8.39 -20.70 -11.64
C GLY A 128 8.40 -19.18 -11.74
N ARG A 129 7.26 -18.52 -11.46
CA ARG A 129 7.12 -17.06 -11.46
C ARG A 129 7.49 -16.45 -10.11
N LEU A 130 7.34 -17.20 -9.04
CA LEU A 130 7.78 -16.85 -7.69
C LEU A 130 8.70 -17.94 -7.16
N VAL A 131 9.64 -17.56 -6.30
CA VAL A 131 10.50 -18.49 -5.57
C VAL A 131 9.75 -19.09 -4.38
N PRO A 132 10.02 -20.35 -4.00
CA PRO A 132 9.55 -20.87 -2.74
C PRO A 132 10.07 -20.02 -1.58
N TYR A 133 9.26 -19.84 -0.56
CA TYR A 133 9.66 -19.10 0.64
C TYR A 133 9.34 -19.91 1.90
N ARG A 134 10.02 -19.59 2.98
CA ARG A 134 9.78 -20.12 4.31
C ARG A 134 9.33 -18.96 5.20
N TYR A 135 8.17 -19.12 5.83
CA TYR A 135 7.63 -18.14 6.77
C TYR A 135 7.93 -18.60 8.19
N GLU A 136 8.65 -17.79 8.95
CA GLU A 136 9.05 -18.07 10.32
C GLU A 136 8.60 -16.93 11.24
N PRO A 137 7.43 -17.06 11.91
CA PRO A 137 7.02 -16.10 12.89
C PRO A 137 7.86 -16.25 14.18
N ILE A 138 8.43 -15.14 14.64
CA ILE A 138 9.19 -15.10 15.90
C ILE A 138 8.45 -14.16 16.86
N HIS A 139 8.19 -14.62 18.06
CA HIS A 139 7.55 -13.83 19.10
C HIS A 139 8.52 -12.83 19.71
N VAL A 140 7.99 -11.62 19.98
CA VAL A 140 8.66 -10.57 20.76
C VAL A 140 7.69 -10.16 21.85
N ASP A 141 8.11 -10.30 23.10
CA ASP A 141 7.34 -9.83 24.25
C ASP A 141 7.40 -8.31 24.34
N LEU A 142 6.30 -7.71 24.76
CA LEU A 142 6.26 -6.30 25.12
C LEU A 142 6.95 -6.12 26.47
N VAL A 143 7.72 -5.04 26.63
CA VAL A 143 8.26 -4.68 27.94
C VAL A 143 7.15 -4.13 28.84
N ASP A 144 7.38 -4.09 30.16
CA ASP A 144 6.35 -3.73 31.14
C ASP A 144 5.63 -2.41 30.79
N SER A 145 6.37 -1.38 30.41
CA SER A 145 5.78 -0.08 30.03
C SER A 145 4.93 -0.15 28.75
N GLU A 146 5.31 -0.97 27.79
CA GLU A 146 4.51 -1.21 26.57
C GLU A 146 3.26 -2.01 26.88
N LEU A 147 3.37 -2.96 27.78
CA LEU A 147 2.25 -3.79 28.23
C LEU A 147 1.21 -2.96 29.00
N GLU A 148 1.66 -2.07 29.90
CA GLU A 148 0.79 -1.13 30.61
C GLU A 148 0.00 -0.26 29.64
N GLU A 149 0.67 0.36 28.67
CA GLU A 149 0.01 1.21 27.64
C GLU A 149 -0.95 0.38 26.78
N TRP A 150 -0.57 -0.83 26.41
CA TRP A 150 -1.43 -1.75 25.67
C TRP A 150 -2.70 -2.10 26.43
N ASP A 151 -2.59 -2.38 27.73
CA ASP A 151 -3.73 -2.73 28.57
C ASP A 151 -4.66 -1.54 28.79
N GLU A 152 -4.12 -0.34 29.02
CA GLU A 152 -4.92 0.88 29.11
C GLU A 152 -5.74 1.14 27.85
N LEU A 153 -5.11 1.05 26.68
CA LEU A 153 -5.81 1.22 25.39
C LEU A 153 -6.83 0.12 25.16
N SER A 154 -6.52 -1.12 25.55
CA SER A 154 -7.44 -2.25 25.42
C SER A 154 -8.69 -2.08 26.30
N GLN A 155 -8.55 -1.55 27.52
CA GLN A 155 -9.67 -1.21 28.39
C GLN A 155 -10.54 -0.09 27.80
N GLN A 156 -9.92 0.96 27.22
CA GLN A 156 -10.66 2.04 26.57
C GLN A 156 -11.47 1.51 25.37
N ILE A 157 -10.85 0.69 24.55
CA ILE A 157 -11.49 0.03 23.39
C ILE A 157 -12.68 -0.83 23.86
N ALA A 158 -12.47 -1.65 24.90
CA ALA A 158 -13.52 -2.52 25.43
C ALA A 158 -14.73 -1.71 25.98
N ARG A 159 -14.49 -0.56 26.62
CA ARG A 159 -15.56 0.33 27.09
C ARG A 159 -16.39 0.88 25.91
N ILE A 160 -15.76 1.30 24.83
CA ILE A 160 -16.47 1.79 23.64
C ILE A 160 -17.30 0.66 23.02
N PHE A 161 -16.76 -0.55 22.91
CA PHE A 161 -17.54 -1.70 22.43
C PHE A 161 -18.73 -2.02 23.30
N ALA A 162 -18.56 -2.01 24.64
CA ALA A 162 -19.65 -2.24 25.57
C ALA A 162 -20.76 -1.18 25.46
N GLN A 163 -20.40 0.08 25.30
CA GLN A 163 -21.36 1.18 25.11
C GLN A 163 -22.15 1.03 23.81
N ARG A 164 -21.51 0.59 22.70
CA ARG A 164 -22.17 0.34 21.41
C ARG A 164 -23.20 -0.79 21.48
N HIS A 165 -22.90 -1.86 22.22
CA HIS A 165 -23.87 -2.95 22.40
C HIS A 165 -25.08 -2.54 23.25
N ALA A 166 -24.96 -1.46 24.03
CA ALA A 166 -26.03 -0.93 24.89
C ALA A 166 -26.85 0.21 24.25
N ALA A 167 -26.36 0.83 23.17
CA ALA A 167 -26.98 2.00 22.54
C ALA A 167 -27.52 1.70 21.12
N SER A 168 -28.55 2.41 20.70
CA SER A 168 -29.14 2.35 19.33
C SER A 168 -28.21 2.90 18.24
N PRO A 169 -28.49 2.68 16.91
CA PRO A 169 -27.51 2.74 15.81
C PRO A 169 -26.99 4.14 15.38
N GLU A 170 -27.05 5.17 16.18
CA GLU A 170 -26.70 6.56 15.79
C GLU A 170 -25.24 6.99 16.08
N GLY A 171 -24.26 6.08 16.02
CA GLY A 171 -22.92 6.25 16.59
C GLY A 171 -21.77 6.64 15.64
N ALA A 172 -21.95 7.50 14.62
CA ALA A 172 -20.85 7.86 13.70
C ALA A 172 -19.65 8.61 14.34
N ARG A 173 -19.83 9.26 15.51
CA ARG A 173 -18.73 9.93 16.24
C ARG A 173 -17.81 8.94 16.97
N ASP A 174 -18.33 7.82 17.41
CA ASP A 174 -17.56 6.80 18.11
C ASP A 174 -16.63 6.00 17.19
N ASP A 175 -16.88 5.97 15.88
CA ASP A 175 -16.07 5.23 14.90
C ASP A 175 -14.68 5.80 14.71
N ALA A 176 -14.55 7.11 14.66
CA ALA A 176 -13.27 7.80 14.51
C ALA A 176 -12.41 7.61 15.78
N GLN A 177 -13.01 7.73 16.96
CA GLN A 177 -12.29 7.53 18.23
C GLN A 177 -11.83 6.08 18.40
N LEU A 178 -12.70 5.12 18.12
CA LEU A 178 -12.35 3.71 18.17
C LEU A 178 -11.22 3.36 17.20
N SER A 179 -11.31 3.86 15.97
CA SER A 179 -10.26 3.66 14.96
C SER A 179 -8.91 4.21 15.42
N LEU A 180 -8.90 5.40 16.03
CA LEU A 180 -7.68 5.99 16.59
C LEU A 180 -7.07 5.16 17.71
N LEU A 181 -7.89 4.62 18.62
CA LEU A 181 -7.42 3.77 19.71
C LEU A 181 -6.88 2.43 19.19
N LEU A 182 -7.54 1.83 18.20
CA LEU A 182 -7.07 0.60 17.57
C LEU A 182 -5.72 0.82 16.86
N ILE A 183 -5.56 1.94 16.15
CA ILE A 183 -4.30 2.32 15.50
C ILE A 183 -3.20 2.53 16.54
N LYS A 184 -3.48 3.27 17.64
CA LYS A 184 -2.51 3.49 18.71
C LYS A 184 -2.07 2.17 19.35
N ARG A 185 -3.00 1.30 19.69
CA ARG A 185 -2.68 0.00 20.27
C ARG A 185 -1.86 -0.87 19.30
N ALA A 186 -2.25 -0.95 18.03
CA ALA A 186 -1.50 -1.70 17.02
C ALA A 186 -0.07 -1.15 16.85
N ARG A 187 0.13 0.16 17.03
CA ARG A 187 1.42 0.81 16.93
C ARG A 187 2.39 0.39 18.04
N ILE A 188 1.91 0.12 19.25
CA ILE A 188 2.75 -0.42 20.34
C ILE A 188 3.38 -1.75 19.89
N ALA A 189 2.57 -2.69 19.43
CA ALA A 189 3.09 -3.97 18.94
C ALA A 189 4.01 -3.83 17.71
N LYS A 190 3.72 -2.89 16.83
CA LYS A 190 4.55 -2.63 15.63
C LYS A 190 5.93 -2.07 16.00
N LEU A 191 5.99 -1.20 17.00
CA LEU A 191 7.19 -0.50 17.45
C LEU A 191 7.89 -1.15 18.64
N ALA A 192 7.45 -2.33 19.07
CA ALA A 192 7.96 -3.01 20.27
C ALA A 192 9.49 -2.98 20.32
N ILE A 193 10.04 -2.51 21.44
CA ILE A 193 11.47 -2.25 21.68
C ILE A 193 12.32 -3.50 21.41
N GLY A 194 11.80 -4.68 21.80
CA GLY A 194 12.47 -5.95 21.60
C GLY A 194 12.77 -6.31 20.16
N LYS A 195 12.09 -5.69 19.16
CA LYS A 195 12.28 -6.01 17.75
C LYS A 195 13.67 -5.65 17.21
N ALA A 196 14.27 -4.57 17.69
CA ALA A 196 15.61 -4.21 17.28
C ALA A 196 16.66 -5.25 17.76
N ALA A 197 16.53 -5.72 18.98
CA ALA A 197 17.37 -6.79 19.52
C ALA A 197 17.14 -8.12 18.76
N LEU A 198 15.89 -8.45 18.44
CA LEU A 198 15.57 -9.62 17.64
C LEU A 198 16.17 -9.54 16.23
N ALA A 199 16.13 -8.38 15.59
CA ALA A 199 16.75 -8.20 14.27
C ALA A 199 18.26 -8.47 14.33
N LEU A 200 18.95 -7.99 15.37
CA LEU A 200 20.35 -8.30 15.62
C LEU A 200 20.58 -9.80 15.82
N GLU A 201 19.77 -10.44 16.63
CA GLU A 201 19.88 -11.89 16.90
C GLU A 201 19.70 -12.71 15.63
N VAL A 202 18.66 -12.45 14.84
CA VAL A 202 18.37 -13.17 13.59
C VAL A 202 19.51 -12.99 12.60
N LEU A 203 19.95 -11.76 12.36
CA LEU A 203 21.00 -11.49 11.39
C LEU A 203 22.36 -12.02 11.85
N SER A 204 22.68 -11.95 13.14
CA SER A 204 23.94 -12.52 13.66
C SER A 204 24.04 -14.05 13.50
N LYS A 205 22.87 -14.75 13.53
CA LYS A 205 22.83 -16.20 13.41
C LYS A 205 22.65 -16.70 11.99
N GLN A 206 21.99 -15.93 11.14
CA GLN A 206 21.52 -16.42 9.83
C GLN A 206 22.17 -15.72 8.63
N ALA A 207 22.73 -14.50 8.81
CA ALA A 207 23.28 -13.76 7.67
C ALA A 207 24.62 -14.36 7.22
N GLY A 208 24.64 -14.91 6.01
CA GLY A 208 25.85 -15.33 5.32
C GLY A 208 26.52 -14.17 4.55
N PRO A 209 27.79 -14.33 4.15
CA PRO A 209 28.56 -13.26 3.51
C PRO A 209 28.03 -12.84 2.12
N THR A 210 27.22 -13.66 1.48
CA THR A 210 26.63 -13.40 0.16
C THR A 210 25.12 -13.13 0.21
N ASP A 211 24.53 -13.21 1.38
CA ASP A 211 23.10 -13.05 1.54
C ASP A 211 22.68 -11.59 1.40
N ARG A 212 21.45 -11.40 0.95
CA ARG A 212 20.81 -10.10 0.88
C ARG A 212 19.61 -10.11 1.78
N TRP A 213 19.59 -9.19 2.73
CA TRP A 213 18.54 -9.04 3.71
C TRP A 213 17.78 -7.74 3.48
N LEU A 214 16.47 -7.77 3.66
CA LEU A 214 15.63 -6.60 3.65
C LEU A 214 14.88 -6.54 4.98
N VAL A 215 15.10 -5.48 5.74
CA VAL A 215 14.47 -5.27 7.05
C VAL A 215 13.51 -4.10 6.94
N TYR A 216 12.22 -4.38 7.10
CA TYR A 216 11.19 -3.36 7.12
C TYR A 216 10.99 -2.81 8.53
N CYS A 217 10.98 -1.49 8.65
CA CYS A 217 10.70 -0.78 9.89
C CYS A 217 9.43 0.05 9.73
N GLU A 218 8.67 0.19 10.81
CA GLU A 218 7.40 0.95 10.81
C GLU A 218 7.62 2.46 10.66
N ASP A 219 8.69 2.99 11.28
CA ASP A 219 9.04 4.40 11.20
C ASP A 219 10.55 4.64 11.27
N SER A 220 10.95 5.91 11.09
CA SER A 220 12.36 6.32 11.09
C SER A 220 13.06 6.11 12.45
N ASN A 221 12.32 6.13 13.56
CA ASN A 221 12.92 5.90 14.88
C ASN A 221 13.26 4.42 15.05
N GLN A 222 12.36 3.53 14.65
CA GLN A 222 12.64 2.09 14.65
C GLN A 222 13.78 1.77 13.67
N LEU A 223 13.81 2.39 12.50
CA LEU A 223 14.89 2.24 11.53
C LEU A 223 16.25 2.61 12.16
N ALA A 224 16.33 3.76 12.83
CA ALA A 224 17.56 4.20 13.51
C ALA A 224 17.97 3.24 14.64
N SER A 225 17.01 2.74 15.41
CA SER A 225 17.26 1.78 16.50
C SER A 225 17.79 0.44 15.95
N VAL A 226 17.15 -0.10 14.91
CA VAL A 226 17.60 -1.33 14.25
C VAL A 226 18.99 -1.16 13.66
N ARG A 227 19.24 -0.05 12.95
CA ARG A 227 20.58 0.26 12.41
C ARG A 227 21.64 0.32 13.50
N ALA A 228 21.35 1.01 14.61
CA ALA A 228 22.28 1.09 15.74
C ALA A 228 22.60 -0.29 16.32
N SER A 229 21.57 -1.15 16.47
CA SER A 229 21.76 -2.52 16.95
C SER A 229 22.62 -3.35 15.98
N LEU A 230 22.46 -3.17 14.68
CA LEU A 230 23.20 -3.92 13.66
C LEU A 230 24.62 -3.40 13.41
N ALA A 231 24.99 -2.24 13.94
CA ALA A 231 26.31 -1.63 13.72
C ALA A 231 27.48 -2.48 14.24
N SER A 232 27.22 -3.44 15.14
CA SER A 232 28.21 -4.40 15.64
C SER A 232 28.52 -5.56 14.68
N LEU A 233 27.69 -5.75 13.67
CA LEU A 233 27.87 -6.81 12.69
C LEU A 233 28.71 -6.33 11.49
N PRO A 234 29.51 -7.21 10.86
CA PRO A 234 30.29 -6.88 9.67
C PRO A 234 29.41 -6.86 8.41
N LEU A 235 28.31 -6.09 8.44
CA LEU A 235 27.35 -5.97 7.36
C LEU A 235 27.44 -4.59 6.69
N ASN A 236 27.29 -4.55 5.37
CA ASN A 236 27.09 -3.31 4.66
C ASN A 236 25.59 -2.94 4.72
N ILE A 237 25.25 -1.93 5.52
CA ILE A 237 23.86 -1.53 5.77
C ILE A 237 23.54 -0.32 4.93
N LEU A 238 22.56 -0.47 4.05
CA LEU A 238 21.96 0.62 3.28
C LEU A 238 20.59 0.97 3.88
N GLU A 239 20.29 2.25 3.96
CA GLU A 239 18.98 2.75 4.40
C GLU A 239 18.18 3.25 3.21
N TYR A 240 16.86 3.05 3.28
CA TYR A 240 15.93 3.65 2.33
C TYR A 240 14.68 4.12 3.06
N HIS A 241 14.38 5.41 2.96
CA HIS A 241 13.15 6.00 3.51
C HIS A 241 12.72 7.24 2.72
N THR A 242 11.48 7.68 2.92
CA THR A 242 10.85 8.77 2.14
C THR A 242 11.53 10.14 2.29
N GLY A 243 12.34 10.34 3.33
CA GLY A 243 13.13 11.57 3.52
C GLY A 243 14.43 11.64 2.72
N MET A 244 14.80 10.56 2.00
CA MET A 244 16.00 10.56 1.15
C MET A 244 15.69 11.25 -0.18
N THR A 245 16.51 12.22 -0.55
CA THR A 245 16.49 12.85 -1.88
C THR A 245 17.32 12.04 -2.86
N GLY A 246 16.94 12.03 -4.15
CA GLY A 246 17.41 11.11 -5.18
C GLY A 246 18.92 10.79 -5.27
N ALA A 247 19.82 11.69 -4.84
CA ALA A 247 21.26 11.44 -4.81
C ALA A 247 21.71 10.52 -3.66
N ALA A 248 20.94 10.42 -2.57
CA ALA A 248 21.23 9.55 -1.44
C ALA A 248 20.62 8.15 -1.56
N ALA A 249 19.70 7.96 -2.52
CA ALA A 249 19.07 6.68 -2.79
C ALA A 249 19.84 5.80 -3.80
N GLU A 250 20.89 6.33 -4.42
CA GLU A 250 21.70 5.66 -5.45
C GLU A 250 23.07 5.14 -4.94
N THR A 251 23.37 5.35 -3.65
CA THR A 251 24.62 4.88 -3.02
C THR A 251 24.41 3.62 -2.23
#